data_0b8852af2eacea6b067f90e5e328038f
#
_entry.id   0b8852af2eacea6b067f90e5e328038f
#
_cell.length_a   1.000
_cell.length_b   1.000
_cell.length_c   1.000
_cell.angle_alpha   90.00
_cell.angle_beta   90.00
_cell.angle_gamma   90.00
#
_symmetry.space_group_name_H-M   'P 1'
#
loop_
_entity.id
_entity.type
_entity.pdbx_description
1 polymer ?
#
loop_
_entity_poly.entity_id
_entity_poly.type
_entity_poly.pdbx_seq_one_letter_code
_entity_poly.pdbx_strand_id
1 'polypeptide(L)'
;EQTVALDDVHAAEIKEYLDLLDLTREIDVLHLPDVSTKSSRTVIAQPGLRYAQADALIRSLLLDETFSALSLAERTAVQQRILTEIKGRMLEDIVLLETKLANPKKQVFVLQFPVGEFDMVVFDPEAGSCRIFEIKHSEEAASQQYRHLIDEQKCAQTEHRYGPITGKFVLYRGKSQEVDGIQYQNVEEYLRNLA
;
A
#
# COMPACT_ATOMS: atom_id res chain seq x y z
N GLU A 1 32.55 12.35 13.16
CA GLU A 1 31.25 11.66 13.08
C GLU A 1 31.47 10.18 13.36
N GLN A 2 30.81 9.66 14.40
CA GLN A 2 30.79 8.21 14.62
C GLN A 2 29.69 7.63 13.75
N THR A 3 30.07 6.84 12.75
CA THR A 3 29.12 6.04 11.96
C THR A 3 28.77 4.81 12.77
N VAL A 4 27.54 4.72 13.27
CA VAL A 4 27.03 3.51 13.92
C VAL A 4 26.49 2.61 12.82
N ALA A 5 27.08 1.41 12.68
CA ALA A 5 26.52 0.38 11.80
C ALA A 5 25.25 -0.18 12.45
N LEU A 6 24.12 -0.04 11.76
CA LEU A 6 22.87 -0.69 12.17
C LEU A 6 22.93 -2.17 11.74
N ASP A 7 22.86 -3.07 12.71
CA ASP A 7 22.64 -4.51 12.48
C ASP A 7 21.15 -4.88 12.67
N ASP A 8 20.84 -6.15 12.43
CA ASP A 8 19.46 -6.64 12.54
C ASP A 8 18.89 -6.54 13.95
N VAL A 9 19.75 -6.58 15.00
CA VAL A 9 19.34 -6.45 16.40
C VAL A 9 18.89 -5.02 16.67
N HIS A 10 19.69 -4.05 16.28
CA HIS A 10 19.32 -2.63 16.43
C HIS A 10 18.07 -2.27 15.61
N ALA A 11 17.93 -2.84 14.39
CA ALA A 11 16.74 -2.64 13.59
C ALA A 11 15.48 -3.19 14.26
N ALA A 12 15.56 -4.38 14.89
CA ALA A 12 14.45 -4.96 15.64
C ALA A 12 14.08 -4.15 16.89
N GLU A 13 15.08 -3.68 17.65
CA GLU A 13 14.85 -2.82 18.83
C GLU A 13 14.20 -1.48 18.45
N ILE A 14 14.66 -0.85 17.37
CA ILE A 14 14.07 0.39 16.86
C ILE A 14 12.62 0.14 16.45
N LYS A 15 12.34 -0.96 15.75
CA LYS A 15 10.98 -1.33 15.34
C LYS A 15 10.09 -1.53 16.55
N GLU A 16 10.51 -2.31 17.55
CA GLU A 16 9.76 -2.52 18.79
C GLU A 16 9.44 -1.19 19.49
N TYR A 17 10.42 -0.30 19.56
CA TYR A 17 10.22 1.02 20.15
C TYR A 17 9.19 1.87 19.39
N LEU A 18 9.24 1.86 18.06
CA LEU A 18 8.27 2.57 17.22
C LEU A 18 6.86 1.98 17.34
N ASP A 19 6.73 0.66 17.47
CA ASP A 19 5.45 -0.02 17.69
C ASP A 19 4.86 0.35 19.06
N LEU A 20 5.69 0.39 20.11
CA LEU A 20 5.29 0.83 21.47
C LEU A 20 4.81 2.29 21.51
N LEU A 21 5.34 3.14 20.65
CA LEU A 21 4.92 4.53 20.48
C LEU A 21 3.71 4.71 19.56
N ASP A 22 3.10 3.65 19.07
CA ASP A 22 2.01 3.68 18.09
C ASP A 22 2.35 4.39 16.77
N LEU A 23 3.64 4.43 16.41
CA LEU A 23 4.12 5.06 15.18
C LEU A 23 4.14 4.10 14.00
N THR A 24 4.18 2.80 14.27
CA THR A 24 4.15 1.75 13.27
C THR A 24 3.06 0.71 13.57
N ARG A 25 2.65 -0.01 12.54
CA ARG A 25 1.70 -1.13 12.61
C ARG A 25 2.08 -2.18 11.59
N GLU A 26 1.75 -3.43 11.88
CA GLU A 26 1.96 -4.54 10.96
C GLU A 26 0.70 -4.85 10.16
N ILE A 27 0.89 -4.98 8.86
CA ILE A 27 -0.10 -5.52 7.92
C ILE A 27 0.41 -6.85 7.39
N ASP A 28 -0.43 -7.87 7.46
CA ASP A 28 -0.06 -9.19 6.93
C ASP A 28 0.11 -9.13 5.42
N VAL A 29 1.15 -9.78 4.91
CA VAL A 29 1.36 -10.05 3.49
C VAL A 29 1.27 -11.56 3.30
N LEU A 30 0.22 -12.01 2.64
CA LEU A 30 -0.01 -13.41 2.35
C LEU A 30 0.38 -13.70 0.91
N HIS A 31 0.82 -14.92 0.64
CA HIS A 31 1.35 -15.31 -0.66
C HIS A 31 0.51 -16.42 -1.29
N LEU A 32 0.28 -16.35 -2.59
CA LEU A 32 -0.31 -17.42 -3.39
C LEU A 32 0.57 -17.73 -4.60
N PRO A 33 0.68 -18.99 -5.00
CA PRO A 33 0.02 -20.18 -4.43
C PRO A 33 0.67 -20.70 -3.12
N ASP A 34 1.85 -20.19 -2.72
CA ASP A 34 2.54 -20.65 -1.52
C ASP A 34 2.00 -20.02 -0.24
N VAL A 35 1.05 -20.72 0.39
CA VAL A 35 0.42 -20.29 1.64
C VAL A 35 1.29 -20.49 2.88
N SER A 36 2.45 -21.16 2.77
CA SER A 36 3.37 -21.37 3.89
C SER A 36 4.20 -20.12 4.17
N THR A 37 4.43 -19.31 3.14
CA THR A 37 5.16 -18.05 3.26
C THR A 37 4.22 -16.97 3.79
N LYS A 38 4.52 -16.50 4.99
CA LYS A 38 3.87 -15.32 5.59
C LYS A 38 4.94 -14.28 5.86
N SER A 39 4.65 -13.06 5.50
CA SER A 39 5.48 -11.92 5.85
C SER A 39 4.61 -10.79 6.36
N SER A 40 5.19 -9.76 6.90
CA SER A 40 4.49 -8.56 7.31
C SER A 40 5.10 -7.34 6.64
N ARG A 41 4.27 -6.36 6.40
CA ARG A 41 4.66 -5.03 5.95
C ARG A 41 4.47 -4.05 7.11
N THR A 42 5.54 -3.42 7.55
CA THR A 42 5.46 -2.34 8.53
C THR A 42 4.93 -1.09 7.85
N VAL A 43 3.81 -0.59 8.31
CA VAL A 43 3.20 0.67 7.85
C VAL A 43 3.41 1.75 8.90
N ILE A 44 3.60 2.99 8.46
CA ILE A 44 3.73 4.15 9.34
C ILE A 44 2.32 4.66 9.65
N ALA A 45 1.92 4.57 10.93
CA ALA A 45 0.60 5.01 11.40
C ALA A 45 0.38 6.53 11.27
N GLN A 46 1.49 7.29 11.22
CA GLN A 46 1.47 8.74 11.03
C GLN A 46 1.97 9.10 9.62
N PRO A 47 1.08 9.35 8.66
CA PRO A 47 1.49 9.61 7.25
C PRO A 47 2.47 10.77 7.10
N GLY A 48 2.36 11.79 7.96
CA GLY A 48 3.27 12.93 7.97
C GLY A 48 4.73 12.57 8.22
N LEU A 49 5.01 11.48 8.97
CA LEU A 49 6.38 11.01 9.19
C LEU A 49 7.01 10.47 7.90
N ARG A 50 6.24 9.74 7.09
CA ARG A 50 6.72 9.25 5.79
C ARG A 50 7.00 10.43 4.84
N TYR A 51 6.17 11.46 4.88
CA TYR A 51 6.41 12.67 4.10
C TYR A 51 7.66 13.43 4.55
N ALA A 52 7.88 13.56 5.86
CA ALA A 52 9.09 14.17 6.41
C ALA A 52 10.35 13.39 6.05
N GLN A 53 10.28 12.04 6.05
CA GLN A 53 11.37 11.18 5.59
C GLN A 53 11.69 11.43 4.10
N ALA A 54 10.67 11.61 3.26
CA ALA A 54 10.85 11.94 1.85
C ALA A 54 11.53 13.29 1.65
N ASP A 55 11.10 14.30 2.39
CA ASP A 55 11.70 15.64 2.34
C ASP A 55 13.17 15.60 2.75
N ALA A 56 13.51 14.85 3.80
CA ALA A 56 14.89 14.63 4.23
C ALA A 56 15.73 13.93 3.15
N LEU A 57 15.17 12.91 2.49
CA LEU A 57 15.84 12.23 1.37
C LEU A 57 16.10 13.19 0.20
N ILE A 58 15.12 13.98 -0.19
CA ILE A 58 15.26 14.97 -1.27
C ILE A 58 16.34 16.00 -0.92
N ARG A 59 16.37 16.50 0.31
CA ARG A 59 17.42 17.43 0.78
C ARG A 59 18.80 16.78 0.72
N SER A 60 18.92 15.51 1.09
CA SER A 60 20.17 14.76 1.00
C SER A 60 20.64 14.63 -0.46
N LEU A 61 19.72 14.34 -1.39
CA LEU A 61 20.01 14.27 -2.81
C LEU A 61 20.52 15.60 -3.38
N LEU A 62 20.01 16.73 -2.89
CA LEU A 62 20.46 18.05 -3.32
C LEU A 62 21.93 18.35 -2.96
N LEU A 63 22.49 17.62 -2.00
CA LEU A 63 23.89 17.72 -1.58
C LEU A 63 24.80 16.73 -2.33
N ASP A 64 24.24 15.79 -3.10
CA ASP A 64 24.98 14.82 -3.89
C ASP A 64 25.55 15.45 -5.16
N GLU A 65 26.85 15.25 -5.41
CA GLU A 65 27.55 15.85 -6.56
C GLU A 65 27.00 15.35 -7.90
N THR A 66 26.65 14.05 -7.98
CA THR A 66 26.09 13.44 -9.19
C THR A 66 24.72 14.03 -9.50
N PHE A 67 23.90 14.21 -8.47
CA PHE A 67 22.58 14.82 -8.60
C PHE A 67 22.66 16.31 -8.96
N SER A 68 23.62 17.04 -8.38
CA SER A 68 23.84 18.46 -8.66
C SER A 68 24.35 18.72 -10.08
N ALA A 69 24.98 17.73 -10.71
CA ALA A 69 25.43 17.79 -12.11
C ALA A 69 24.28 17.67 -13.13
N LEU A 70 23.09 17.19 -12.70
CA LEU A 70 21.91 17.13 -13.55
C LEU A 70 21.35 18.53 -13.84
N SER A 71 20.69 18.68 -14.98
CA SER A 71 19.95 19.89 -15.31
C SER A 71 18.81 20.15 -14.32
N LEU A 72 18.34 21.38 -14.23
CA LEU A 72 17.20 21.74 -13.37
C LEU A 72 15.96 20.91 -13.69
N ALA A 73 15.68 20.65 -14.97
CA ALA A 73 14.53 19.86 -15.40
C ALA A 73 14.63 18.41 -14.92
N GLU A 74 15.80 17.77 -15.05
CA GLU A 74 16.03 16.40 -14.58
C GLU A 74 15.93 16.29 -13.06
N ARG A 75 16.52 17.23 -12.32
CA ARG A 75 16.39 17.29 -10.86
C ARG A 75 14.93 17.40 -10.42
N THR A 76 14.18 18.30 -11.06
CA THR A 76 12.75 18.47 -10.78
C THR A 76 11.96 17.19 -11.07
N ALA A 77 12.23 16.52 -12.20
CA ALA A 77 11.59 15.28 -12.56
C ALA A 77 11.86 14.16 -11.53
N VAL A 78 13.10 14.02 -11.07
CA VAL A 78 13.47 13.03 -10.03
C VAL A 78 12.75 13.33 -8.71
N GLN A 79 12.75 14.60 -8.27
CA GLN A 79 12.04 15.00 -7.05
C GLN A 79 10.54 14.71 -7.12
N GLN A 80 9.90 15.06 -8.23
CA GLN A 80 8.46 14.77 -8.44
C GLN A 80 8.16 13.28 -8.43
N ARG A 81 9.03 12.48 -9.04
CA ARG A 81 8.88 11.02 -9.02
C ARG A 81 8.96 10.46 -7.61
N ILE A 82 9.95 10.88 -6.81
CA ILE A 82 10.09 10.48 -5.41
C ILE A 82 8.83 10.85 -4.62
N LEU A 83 8.36 12.09 -4.74
CA LEU A 83 7.17 12.56 -4.03
C LEU A 83 5.91 11.80 -4.45
N THR A 84 5.77 11.48 -5.74
CA THR A 84 4.61 10.71 -6.25
C THR A 84 4.60 9.29 -5.70
N GLU A 85 5.75 8.60 -5.70
CA GLU A 85 5.89 7.26 -5.12
C GLU A 85 5.55 7.25 -3.62
N ILE A 86 6.06 8.24 -2.88
CA ILE A 86 5.81 8.32 -1.44
C ILE A 86 4.34 8.62 -1.14
N LYS A 87 3.69 9.52 -1.89
CA LYS A 87 2.26 9.78 -1.74
C LYS A 87 1.41 8.54 -2.06
N GLY A 88 1.82 7.76 -3.07
CA GLY A 88 1.19 6.47 -3.37
C GLY A 88 1.25 5.52 -2.18
N ARG A 89 2.45 5.32 -1.63
CA ARG A 89 2.67 4.46 -0.46
C ARG A 89 1.94 4.95 0.80
N MET A 90 1.92 6.26 1.02
CA MET A 90 1.14 6.83 2.14
C MET A 90 -0.35 6.53 2.00
N LEU A 91 -0.90 6.65 0.81
CA LEU A 91 -2.31 6.36 0.57
C LEU A 91 -2.63 4.89 0.81
N GLU A 92 -1.79 3.97 0.28
CA GLU A 92 -1.92 2.53 0.55
C GLU A 92 -1.89 2.22 2.05
N ASP A 93 -0.90 2.76 2.78
CA ASP A 93 -0.74 2.55 4.21
C ASP A 93 -1.97 3.04 5.01
N ILE A 94 -2.49 4.23 4.69
CA ILE A 94 -3.69 4.79 5.33
C ILE A 94 -4.89 3.88 5.08
N VAL A 95 -5.15 3.52 3.83
CA VAL A 95 -6.31 2.70 3.46
C VAL A 95 -6.26 1.34 4.13
N LEU A 96 -5.10 0.67 4.10
CA LEU A 96 -4.90 -0.63 4.76
C LEU A 96 -5.14 -0.54 6.26
N LEU A 97 -4.54 0.44 6.93
CA LEU A 97 -4.64 0.60 8.36
C LEU A 97 -6.07 0.92 8.80
N GLU A 98 -6.70 1.93 8.20
CA GLU A 98 -8.07 2.34 8.54
C GLU A 98 -9.08 1.23 8.25
N THR A 99 -8.92 0.52 7.12
CA THR A 99 -9.79 -0.62 6.80
C THR A 99 -9.63 -1.74 7.83
N LYS A 100 -8.40 -2.04 8.26
CA LYS A 100 -8.14 -3.07 9.27
C LYS A 100 -8.76 -2.69 10.63
N LEU A 101 -8.61 -1.44 11.04
CA LEU A 101 -9.15 -0.94 12.32
C LEU A 101 -10.69 -0.94 12.33
N ALA A 102 -11.31 -0.54 11.23
CA ALA A 102 -12.77 -0.50 11.10
C ALA A 102 -13.41 -1.90 10.96
N ASN A 103 -12.63 -2.93 10.65
CA ASN A 103 -13.14 -4.29 10.42
C ASN A 103 -12.47 -5.34 11.35
N PRO A 104 -12.62 -5.25 12.69
CA PRO A 104 -11.92 -6.13 13.63
C PRO A 104 -12.27 -7.61 13.52
N LYS A 105 -13.41 -7.95 12.91
CA LYS A 105 -13.87 -9.33 12.67
C LYS A 105 -13.43 -9.89 11.32
N LYS A 106 -12.88 -9.06 10.43
CA LYS A 106 -12.42 -9.45 9.10
C LYS A 106 -10.91 -9.48 9.05
N GLN A 107 -10.38 -10.22 8.09
CA GLN A 107 -8.96 -10.21 7.82
C GLN A 107 -8.67 -9.21 6.70
N VAL A 108 -7.79 -8.26 6.96
CA VAL A 108 -7.33 -7.26 6.00
C VAL A 108 -5.83 -7.45 5.79
N PHE A 109 -5.43 -7.73 4.57
CA PHE A 109 -4.06 -8.07 4.21
C PHE A 109 -3.72 -7.71 2.76
N VAL A 110 -2.44 -7.66 2.44
CA VAL A 110 -1.92 -7.61 1.06
C VAL A 110 -1.81 -9.03 0.54
N LEU A 111 -2.25 -9.29 -0.70
CA LEU A 111 -2.14 -10.62 -1.29
C LEU A 111 -1.16 -10.60 -2.47
N GLN A 112 -0.01 -11.23 -2.26
CA GLN A 112 1.08 -11.26 -3.22
C GLN A 112 1.05 -12.54 -4.07
N PHE A 113 1.33 -12.37 -5.36
CA PHE A 113 1.51 -13.45 -6.33
C PHE A 113 2.96 -13.44 -6.86
N PRO A 114 3.40 -14.46 -7.60
CA PRO A 114 4.71 -14.45 -8.22
C PRO A 114 4.96 -13.23 -9.12
N VAL A 115 3.89 -12.68 -9.70
CA VAL A 115 3.92 -11.44 -10.49
C VAL A 115 2.78 -10.53 -10.04
N GLY A 116 3.12 -9.47 -9.30
CA GLY A 116 2.16 -8.46 -8.81
C GLY A 116 1.38 -8.91 -7.58
N GLU A 117 0.48 -8.06 -7.14
CA GLU A 117 -0.28 -8.23 -5.90
C GLU A 117 -1.70 -7.65 -6.05
N PHE A 118 -2.60 -7.98 -5.14
CA PHE A 118 -3.73 -7.13 -4.80
C PHE A 118 -3.29 -6.24 -3.65
N ASP A 119 -3.42 -4.93 -3.81
CA ASP A 119 -2.98 -3.94 -2.82
C ASP A 119 -3.69 -4.15 -1.46
N MET A 120 -4.93 -4.63 -1.48
CA MET A 120 -5.68 -5.02 -0.29
C MET A 120 -6.70 -6.11 -0.59
N VAL A 121 -6.82 -7.07 0.32
CA VAL A 121 -7.91 -8.06 0.38
C VAL A 121 -8.63 -7.91 1.71
N VAL A 122 -9.94 -7.88 1.67
CA VAL A 122 -10.81 -7.93 2.87
C VAL A 122 -11.56 -9.24 2.84
N PHE A 123 -11.14 -10.20 3.65
CA PHE A 123 -11.78 -11.51 3.80
C PHE A 123 -12.71 -11.49 4.99
N ASP A 124 -13.94 -11.92 4.76
CA ASP A 124 -14.97 -12.09 5.78
C ASP A 124 -15.10 -13.59 6.10
N PRO A 125 -14.55 -14.08 7.22
CA PRO A 125 -14.59 -15.49 7.55
C PRO A 125 -16.00 -15.98 7.92
N GLU A 126 -16.89 -15.10 8.39
CA GLU A 126 -18.28 -15.45 8.70
C GLU A 126 -19.10 -15.66 7.42
N ALA A 127 -18.90 -14.80 6.41
CA ALA A 127 -19.55 -14.93 5.11
C ALA A 127 -18.83 -15.91 4.17
N GLY A 128 -17.58 -16.29 4.46
CA GLY A 128 -16.77 -17.15 3.60
C GLY A 128 -16.49 -16.52 2.23
N SER A 129 -16.32 -15.20 2.16
CA SER A 129 -16.16 -14.46 0.91
C SER A 129 -15.16 -13.31 1.05
N CYS A 130 -14.67 -12.78 -0.05
CA CYS A 130 -13.71 -11.70 -0.02
C CYS A 130 -14.03 -10.56 -1.01
N ARG A 131 -13.41 -9.41 -0.78
CA ARG A 131 -13.36 -8.27 -1.69
C ARG A 131 -11.90 -7.95 -1.98
N ILE A 132 -11.59 -7.58 -3.23
CA ILE A 132 -10.23 -7.28 -3.68
C ILE A 132 -10.12 -5.84 -4.15
N PHE A 133 -8.97 -5.22 -3.88
CA PHE A 133 -8.78 -3.79 -4.08
C PHE A 133 -7.41 -3.49 -4.69
N GLU A 134 -7.40 -2.50 -5.58
CA GLU A 134 -6.22 -1.74 -5.98
C GLU A 134 -6.34 -0.33 -5.41
N ILE A 135 -5.21 0.27 -4.99
CA ILE A 135 -5.17 1.60 -4.39
C ILE A 135 -4.26 2.48 -5.24
N LYS A 136 -4.80 3.58 -5.79
CA LYS A 136 -4.08 4.41 -6.74
C LYS A 136 -4.16 5.89 -6.37
N HIS A 137 -3.00 6.54 -6.29
CA HIS A 137 -2.89 7.98 -6.03
C HIS A 137 -3.10 8.79 -7.32
N SER A 138 -4.09 8.46 -8.12
CA SER A 138 -4.48 9.17 -9.34
C SER A 138 -5.88 9.74 -9.21
N GLU A 139 -6.20 10.73 -10.04
CA GLU A 139 -7.53 11.33 -10.16
C GLU A 139 -8.28 10.79 -11.39
N GLU A 140 -7.55 10.18 -12.33
CA GLU A 140 -8.09 9.63 -13.55
C GLU A 140 -8.18 8.11 -13.49
N ALA A 141 -9.26 7.55 -13.99
CA ALA A 141 -9.43 6.12 -14.15
C ALA A 141 -8.69 5.66 -15.42
N ALA A 142 -7.94 4.57 -15.31
CA ALA A 142 -7.20 3.99 -16.43
C ALA A 142 -7.18 2.45 -16.34
N SER A 143 -7.34 1.77 -17.49
CA SER A 143 -7.42 0.31 -17.55
C SER A 143 -6.21 -0.42 -16.94
N GLN A 144 -5.04 0.21 -16.96
CA GLN A 144 -3.83 -0.35 -16.34
C GLN A 144 -3.94 -0.50 -14.81
N GLN A 145 -4.83 0.26 -14.16
CA GLN A 145 -4.96 0.27 -12.70
C GLN A 145 -5.68 -0.96 -12.15
N TYR A 146 -6.54 -1.60 -12.94
CA TYR A 146 -7.31 -2.78 -12.52
C TYR A 146 -6.87 -4.08 -13.18
N ARG A 147 -5.77 -4.07 -13.93
CA ARG A 147 -5.29 -5.26 -14.66
C ARG A 147 -5.15 -6.51 -13.79
N HIS A 148 -4.79 -6.36 -12.53
CA HIS A 148 -4.67 -7.47 -11.60
C HIS A 148 -6.03 -7.96 -11.12
N LEU A 149 -7.02 -7.07 -10.99
CA LEU A 149 -8.39 -7.42 -10.55
C LEU A 149 -9.16 -8.24 -11.60
N ILE A 150 -8.74 -8.19 -12.88
CA ILE A 150 -9.34 -8.96 -13.98
C ILE A 150 -8.51 -10.18 -14.40
N ASP A 151 -7.37 -10.41 -13.78
CA ASP A 151 -6.52 -11.58 -14.02
C ASP A 151 -7.22 -12.83 -13.50
N GLU A 152 -7.69 -13.67 -14.45
CA GLU A 152 -8.49 -14.86 -14.15
C GLU A 152 -7.75 -15.85 -13.23
N GLN A 153 -6.44 -16.02 -13.43
CA GLN A 153 -5.65 -16.95 -12.62
C GLN A 153 -5.53 -16.46 -11.17
N LYS A 154 -5.28 -15.17 -10.95
CA LYS A 154 -5.22 -14.58 -9.61
C LYS A 154 -6.57 -14.64 -8.92
N CYS A 155 -7.65 -14.29 -9.65
CA CYS A 155 -9.00 -14.38 -9.12
C CYS A 155 -9.34 -15.82 -8.71
N ALA A 156 -9.10 -16.81 -9.57
CA ALA A 156 -9.39 -18.22 -9.28
C ALA A 156 -8.60 -18.75 -8.07
N GLN A 157 -7.30 -18.40 -7.96
CA GLN A 157 -6.49 -18.78 -6.79
C GLN A 157 -7.01 -18.12 -5.50
N THR A 158 -7.45 -16.87 -5.59
CA THR A 158 -8.01 -16.13 -4.45
C THR A 158 -9.35 -16.73 -4.02
N GLU A 159 -10.24 -17.01 -4.97
CA GLU A 159 -11.54 -17.62 -4.69
C GLU A 159 -11.40 -19.04 -4.09
N HIS A 160 -10.44 -19.81 -4.61
CA HIS A 160 -10.15 -21.13 -4.05
C HIS A 160 -9.77 -21.08 -2.57
N ARG A 161 -9.07 -20.02 -2.15
CA ARG A 161 -8.55 -19.88 -0.79
C ARG A 161 -9.47 -19.12 0.15
N TYR A 162 -10.12 -18.05 -0.34
CA TYR A 162 -10.86 -17.08 0.47
C TYR A 162 -12.35 -17.00 0.11
N GLY A 163 -12.86 -17.93 -0.71
CA GLY A 163 -14.23 -17.94 -1.18
C GLY A 163 -14.52 -16.90 -2.25
N PRO A 164 -15.79 -16.78 -2.69
CA PRO A 164 -16.18 -15.93 -3.79
C PRO A 164 -15.70 -14.47 -3.64
N ILE A 165 -15.21 -13.89 -4.73
CA ILE A 165 -14.92 -12.47 -4.81
C ILE A 165 -16.23 -11.72 -5.03
N THR A 166 -16.73 -11.05 -4.00
CA THR A 166 -18.00 -10.31 -4.02
C THR A 166 -17.89 -8.88 -4.52
N GLY A 167 -16.68 -8.38 -4.75
CA GLY A 167 -16.46 -7.04 -5.28
C GLY A 167 -15.00 -6.81 -5.66
N LYS A 168 -14.82 -6.02 -6.73
CA LYS A 168 -13.53 -5.62 -7.30
C LYS A 168 -13.48 -4.10 -7.34
N PHE A 169 -12.54 -3.50 -6.62
CA PHE A 169 -12.51 -2.06 -6.39
C PHE A 169 -11.16 -1.45 -6.76
N VAL A 170 -11.21 -0.28 -7.35
CA VAL A 170 -10.06 0.63 -7.43
C VAL A 170 -10.37 1.84 -6.54
N LEU A 171 -9.64 1.99 -5.44
CA LEU A 171 -9.71 3.17 -4.59
C LEU A 171 -8.76 4.22 -5.15
N TYR A 172 -9.29 5.40 -5.50
CA TYR A 172 -8.53 6.46 -6.15
C TYR A 172 -9.04 7.84 -5.75
N ARG A 173 -8.41 8.92 -6.22
CA ARG A 173 -8.78 10.28 -5.83
C ARG A 173 -9.84 10.92 -6.73
N GLY A 174 -10.24 10.27 -7.81
CA GLY A 174 -11.26 10.74 -8.72
C GLY A 174 -12.69 10.49 -8.21
N LYS A 175 -13.68 10.79 -9.05
CA LYS A 175 -15.11 10.59 -8.73
C LYS A 175 -15.47 9.11 -8.82
N SER A 176 -16.32 8.66 -7.89
CA SER A 176 -16.85 7.30 -7.90
C SER A 176 -17.60 7.00 -9.20
N GLN A 177 -17.27 5.88 -9.87
CA GLN A 177 -17.84 5.45 -11.15
C GLN A 177 -17.62 3.95 -11.34
N GLU A 178 -18.25 3.37 -12.35
CA GLU A 178 -18.00 2.00 -12.77
C GLU A 178 -17.37 1.97 -14.17
N VAL A 179 -16.31 1.18 -14.33
CA VAL A 179 -15.60 1.01 -15.61
C VAL A 179 -15.34 -0.48 -15.80
N ASP A 180 -15.86 -1.07 -16.88
CA ASP A 180 -15.67 -2.49 -17.25
C ASP A 180 -16.04 -3.48 -16.13
N GLY A 181 -17.07 -3.18 -15.34
CA GLY A 181 -17.50 -4.00 -14.20
C GLY A 181 -16.62 -3.87 -12.94
N ILE A 182 -15.66 -2.96 -12.95
CA ILE A 182 -14.82 -2.61 -11.80
C ILE A 182 -15.36 -1.35 -11.16
N GLN A 183 -15.50 -1.37 -9.85
CA GLN A 183 -15.97 -0.22 -9.08
C GLN A 183 -14.81 0.70 -8.74
N TYR A 184 -14.74 1.84 -9.40
CA TYR A 184 -13.86 2.93 -9.03
C TYR A 184 -14.53 3.74 -7.93
N GLN A 185 -13.92 3.79 -6.76
CA GLN A 185 -14.48 4.50 -5.61
C GLN A 185 -13.54 5.61 -5.15
N ASN A 186 -14.10 6.79 -4.89
CA ASN A 186 -13.34 7.87 -4.28
C ASN A 186 -12.81 7.44 -2.92
N VAL A 187 -11.51 7.54 -2.72
CA VAL A 187 -10.83 7.04 -1.51
C VAL A 187 -11.23 7.81 -0.25
N GLU A 188 -11.54 9.11 -0.35
CA GLU A 188 -12.00 9.90 0.79
C GLU A 188 -13.42 9.49 1.21
N GLU A 189 -14.31 9.24 0.23
CA GLU A 189 -15.65 8.72 0.49
C GLU A 189 -15.58 7.32 1.14
N TYR A 190 -14.68 6.47 0.62
CA TYR A 190 -14.44 5.14 1.19
C TYR A 190 -14.02 5.24 2.66
N LEU A 191 -13.01 6.05 2.98
CA LEU A 191 -12.49 6.21 4.35
C LEU A 191 -13.53 6.82 5.29
N ARG A 192 -14.33 7.79 4.85
CA ARG A 192 -15.43 8.36 5.65
C ARG A 192 -16.51 7.35 5.99
N ASN A 193 -16.76 6.38 5.11
CA ASN A 193 -17.76 5.33 5.30
C ASN A 193 -17.25 4.16 6.16
N LEU A 194 -15.97 4.15 6.55
CA LEU A 194 -15.41 3.19 7.49
C LEU A 194 -15.68 3.59 8.96
N ALA A 195 -15.86 4.90 9.22
CA ALA A 195 -15.98 5.50 10.55
C ALA A 195 -17.32 5.20 11.24
#